data_b1093fa8de8a0938c03d8da319c6b6c7
#
_entry.id   b1093fa8de8a0938c03d8da319c6b6c7
#
_cell.length_a   1.000
_cell.length_b   1.000
_cell.length_c   1.000
_cell.angle_alpha   90.00
_cell.angle_beta   90.00
_cell.angle_gamma   90.00
#
_symmetry.space_group_name_H-M   'P 1'
#
loop_
_entity.id
_entity.type
_entity.pdbx_description
1 polymer ?
#
loop_
_entity_poly.entity_id
_entity_poly.type
_entity_poly.pdbx_seq_one_letter_code
_entity_poly.pdbx_strand_id
1 'polypeptide(L)'
;MDWYKVYNGKLTKAPFLQKIKVSGKSLCLIGYEEHIYAVSSTCPHAGADLSGGWCKDGKLICPFHRYAYDVKTGKGDPGQNDYIDTYPVQVRDDGVYIGMLSLAEKIKMLFK
;
A
#
# COMPACT_ATOMS: atom_id res chain seq x y z
N MET A 1 6.55 -14.56 7.34
CA MET A 1 5.70 -13.38 7.12
C MET A 1 4.55 -13.40 8.11
N ASP A 2 4.32 -12.30 8.79
CA ASP A 2 3.24 -12.18 9.76
C ASP A 2 2.04 -11.49 9.10
N TRP A 3 0.84 -11.98 9.38
CA TRP A 3 -0.38 -11.43 8.80
C TRP A 3 -1.20 -10.69 9.86
N TYR A 4 -1.55 -9.46 9.57
CA TYR A 4 -2.28 -8.57 10.47
C TYR A 4 -3.64 -8.24 9.89
N LYS A 5 -4.68 -8.46 10.68
CA LYS A 5 -6.05 -8.11 10.30
C LYS A 5 -6.23 -6.59 10.40
N VAL A 6 -6.58 -5.97 9.29
CA VAL A 6 -6.70 -4.51 9.20
C VAL A 6 -8.13 -4.04 8.98
N TYR A 7 -9.04 -4.94 8.65
CA TYR A 7 -10.44 -4.63 8.43
C TYR A 7 -11.31 -5.84 8.75
N ASN A 8 -12.45 -5.61 9.42
CA ASN A 8 -13.40 -6.65 9.77
C ASN A 8 -14.44 -6.81 8.65
N GLY A 9 -14.66 -8.04 8.20
CA GLY A 9 -15.65 -8.35 7.19
C GLY A 9 -15.19 -8.03 5.78
N LYS A 10 -16.14 -8.00 4.85
CA LYS A 10 -15.86 -7.74 3.43
C LYS A 10 -15.90 -6.25 3.16
N LEU A 11 -14.89 -5.75 2.47
CA LEU A 11 -14.88 -4.38 2.02
C LEU A 11 -15.92 -4.17 0.92
N THR A 12 -16.62 -3.06 1.00
CA THR A 12 -17.65 -2.70 0.04
C THR A 12 -17.06 -2.14 -1.26
N LYS A 13 -17.87 -2.13 -2.27
CA LYS A 13 -17.53 -1.98 -3.69
C LYS A 13 -16.96 -0.64 -4.16
N ALA A 14 -17.06 0.40 -3.39
CA ALA A 14 -16.62 1.72 -3.88
C ALA A 14 -15.10 1.80 -3.89
N PRO A 15 -14.48 2.51 -4.85
CA PRO A 15 -13.07 2.83 -4.72
C PRO A 15 -12.83 3.56 -3.41
N PHE A 16 -11.79 3.15 -2.69
CA PHE A 16 -11.45 3.80 -1.42
C PHE A 16 -9.93 3.93 -1.27
N LEU A 17 -9.55 4.91 -0.48
CA LEU A 17 -8.17 5.15 -0.09
C LEU A 17 -8.18 5.46 1.40
N GLN A 18 -7.58 4.61 2.20
CA GLN A 18 -7.58 4.75 3.65
C GLN A 18 -6.19 4.55 4.22
N LYS A 19 -5.78 5.46 5.08
CA LYS A 19 -4.55 5.30 5.84
C LYS A 19 -4.77 4.35 7.00
N ILE A 20 -3.89 3.37 7.13
CA ILE A 20 -3.93 2.41 8.22
C ILE A 20 -2.56 2.31 8.88
N LYS A 21 -2.53 1.78 10.09
CA LYS A 21 -1.29 1.52 10.80
C LYS A 21 -1.18 0.05 11.11
N VAL A 22 -0.07 -0.56 10.65
CA VAL A 22 0.15 -1.99 10.81
C VAL A 22 1.53 -2.19 11.41
N SER A 23 1.60 -2.79 12.60
CA SER A 23 2.87 -3.06 13.29
C SER A 23 3.76 -1.81 13.39
N GLY A 24 3.16 -0.66 13.71
CA GLY A 24 3.87 0.61 13.85
C GLY A 24 4.16 1.34 12.54
N LYS A 25 3.77 0.77 11.40
CA LYS A 25 4.05 1.34 10.09
C LYS A 25 2.78 1.87 9.45
N SER A 26 2.84 3.08 8.91
CA SER A 26 1.69 3.68 8.21
C SER A 26 1.65 3.23 6.75
N LEU A 27 0.50 2.74 6.33
CA LEU A 27 0.25 2.24 4.98
C LEU A 27 -1.01 2.86 4.42
N CYS A 28 -1.15 2.81 3.10
CA CYS A 28 -2.41 3.12 2.42
C CYS A 28 -3.08 1.83 1.99
N LEU A 29 -4.32 1.65 2.38
CA LEU A 29 -5.16 0.55 1.90
C LEU A 29 -6.03 1.11 0.78
N ILE A 30 -5.97 0.47 -0.39
CA ILE A 30 -6.62 0.99 -1.60
C ILE A 30 -7.56 -0.06 -2.16
N GLY A 31 -8.82 0.32 -2.37
CA GLY A 31 -9.78 -0.49 -3.11
C GLY A 31 -9.93 0.05 -4.53
N TYR A 32 -9.70 -0.82 -5.52
CA TYR A 32 -9.77 -0.46 -6.92
C TYR A 32 -10.11 -1.69 -7.78
N GLU A 33 -11.14 -1.57 -8.61
CA GLU A 33 -11.60 -2.66 -9.50
C GLU A 33 -11.77 -4.01 -8.78
N GLU A 34 -12.46 -4.00 -7.66
CA GLU A 34 -12.76 -5.19 -6.85
C GLU A 34 -11.53 -5.86 -6.23
N HIS A 35 -10.38 -5.21 -6.29
CA HIS A 35 -9.16 -5.65 -5.63
C HIS A 35 -8.76 -4.69 -4.53
N ILE A 36 -7.98 -5.23 -3.57
CA ILE A 36 -7.47 -4.44 -2.46
C ILE A 36 -5.95 -4.48 -2.51
N TYR A 37 -5.34 -3.32 -2.41
CA TYR A 37 -3.89 -3.15 -2.44
C TYR A 37 -3.43 -2.43 -1.19
N ALA A 38 -2.21 -2.74 -0.74
CA ALA A 38 -1.58 -2.05 0.37
C ALA A 38 -0.22 -1.55 -0.07
N VAL A 39 0.03 -0.26 0.14
CA VAL A 39 1.27 0.40 -0.26
C VAL A 39 1.75 1.32 0.84
N SER A 40 2.98 1.78 0.75
CA SER A 40 3.52 2.80 1.67
C SER A 40 2.67 4.05 1.66
N SER A 41 2.56 4.72 2.80
CA SER A 41 1.78 5.96 2.92
C SER A 41 2.61 7.21 2.64
N THR A 42 3.91 7.07 2.44
CA THR A 42 4.80 8.21 2.25
C THR A 42 5.35 8.26 0.83
N CYS A 43 5.19 9.40 0.18
CA CYS A 43 5.77 9.63 -1.13
C CYS A 43 7.30 9.72 -1.01
N PRO A 44 8.07 8.87 -1.73
CA PRO A 44 9.52 8.87 -1.60
C PRO A 44 10.16 10.15 -2.13
N HIS A 45 9.50 10.84 -3.04
CA HIS A 45 10.02 12.07 -3.63
C HIS A 45 9.93 13.26 -2.68
N ALA A 46 8.74 13.47 -2.07
CA ALA A 46 8.47 14.69 -1.31
C ALA A 46 8.20 14.45 0.17
N GLY A 47 8.18 13.19 0.62
CA GLY A 47 7.79 12.85 1.99
C GLY A 47 6.33 13.13 2.30
N ALA A 48 5.51 13.41 1.29
CA ALA A 48 4.11 13.72 1.46
C ALA A 48 3.31 12.48 1.87
N ASP A 49 2.21 12.71 2.56
CA ASP A 49 1.28 11.65 2.91
C ASP A 49 0.44 11.27 1.69
N LEU A 50 0.66 10.07 1.17
CA LEU A 50 -0.06 9.59 -0.01
C LEU A 50 -1.55 9.39 0.25
N SER A 51 -1.98 9.24 1.49
CA SER A 51 -3.41 9.13 1.81
C SER A 51 -4.17 10.43 1.55
N GLY A 52 -3.47 11.56 1.41
CA GLY A 52 -4.07 12.82 0.99
C GLY A 52 -4.23 12.97 -0.52
N GLY A 53 -3.74 12.00 -1.29
CA GLY A 53 -3.89 11.98 -2.73
C GLY A 53 -5.16 11.26 -3.18
N TRP A 54 -5.10 10.68 -4.38
CA TRP A 54 -6.25 9.95 -4.92
C TRP A 54 -5.79 8.80 -5.82
N CYS A 55 -6.70 7.87 -6.08
CA CYS A 55 -6.44 6.74 -6.97
C CYS A 55 -7.15 6.99 -8.30
N LYS A 56 -6.41 6.86 -9.39
CA LYS A 56 -6.96 7.03 -10.75
C LYS A 56 -6.28 6.07 -11.71
N ASP A 57 -7.07 5.33 -12.47
CA ASP A 57 -6.58 4.41 -13.51
C ASP A 57 -5.52 3.43 -13.00
N GLY A 58 -5.73 2.89 -11.80
CA GLY A 58 -4.82 1.93 -11.19
C GLY A 58 -3.56 2.53 -10.60
N LYS A 59 -3.52 3.85 -10.44
CA LYS A 59 -2.38 4.57 -9.89
C LYS A 59 -2.78 5.38 -8.67
N LEU A 60 -1.88 5.44 -7.70
CA LEU A 60 -2.01 6.33 -6.54
C LEU A 60 -1.28 7.63 -6.86
N ILE A 61 -2.01 8.74 -6.86
CA ILE A 61 -1.48 10.05 -7.22
C ILE A 61 -1.12 10.83 -5.95
N CYS A 62 0.15 11.22 -5.86
CA CYS A 62 0.63 12.04 -4.76
C CYS A 62 0.06 13.45 -4.87
N PRO A 63 -0.40 14.07 -3.75
CA PRO A 63 -0.90 15.44 -3.79
C PRO A 63 0.19 16.48 -4.12
N PHE A 64 1.47 16.13 -3.91
CA PHE A 64 2.59 16.99 -4.30
C PHE A 64 3.10 16.62 -5.68
N HIS A 65 3.13 17.56 -6.60
CA HIS A 65 3.64 17.42 -7.96
C HIS A 65 2.95 16.33 -8.78
N ARG A 66 1.87 15.74 -8.27
CA ARG A 66 1.08 14.70 -8.96
C ARG A 66 1.89 13.50 -9.42
N TYR A 67 2.90 13.11 -8.64
CA TYR A 67 3.63 11.88 -8.90
C TYR A 67 2.69 10.69 -8.78
N ALA A 68 2.79 9.77 -9.73
CA ALA A 68 1.88 8.62 -9.81
C ALA A 68 2.62 7.32 -9.62
N TYR A 69 2.01 6.39 -8.87
CA TYR A 69 2.59 5.07 -8.59
C TYR A 69 1.56 3.99 -8.87
N ASP A 70 1.99 2.94 -9.59
CA ASP A 70 1.14 1.79 -9.86
C ASP A 70 0.82 1.08 -8.54
N VAL A 71 -0.48 0.87 -8.24
CA VAL A 71 -0.87 0.26 -6.96
C VAL A 71 -0.54 -1.22 -6.87
N LYS A 72 -0.33 -1.90 -7.99
CA LYS A 72 0.03 -3.32 -8.01
C LYS A 72 1.52 -3.54 -7.79
N THR A 73 2.36 -2.71 -8.40
CA THR A 73 3.81 -2.90 -8.41
C THR A 73 4.56 -1.89 -7.55
N GLY A 74 3.95 -0.76 -7.23
CA GLY A 74 4.59 0.35 -6.55
C GLY A 74 5.47 1.21 -7.44
N LYS A 75 5.58 0.87 -8.71
CA LYS A 75 6.48 1.55 -9.63
C LYS A 75 5.95 2.94 -10.01
N GLY A 76 6.83 3.94 -9.95
CA GLY A 76 6.51 5.29 -10.39
C GLY A 76 6.37 5.38 -11.90
N ASP A 77 5.71 6.42 -12.38
CA ASP A 77 5.56 6.68 -13.80
C ASP A 77 6.91 6.87 -14.49
N PRO A 78 7.00 6.60 -15.80
CA PRO A 78 8.24 6.82 -16.53
C PRO A 78 8.80 8.22 -16.33
N GLY A 79 10.08 8.30 -16.02
CA GLY A 79 10.76 9.56 -15.76
C GLY A 79 10.85 9.95 -14.29
N GLN A 80 10.07 9.32 -13.40
CA GLN A 80 10.15 9.60 -11.97
C GLN A 80 11.33 8.92 -11.28
N ASN A 81 11.73 7.74 -11.77
CA ASN A 81 12.84 6.94 -11.22
C ASN A 81 12.69 6.60 -9.74
N ASP A 82 11.47 6.42 -9.27
CA ASP A 82 11.18 6.06 -7.90
C ASP A 82 10.09 5.00 -7.83
N TYR A 83 9.83 4.52 -6.61
CA TYR A 83 8.80 3.52 -6.35
C TYR A 83 8.34 3.64 -4.91
N ILE A 84 7.18 3.06 -4.63
CA ILE A 84 6.68 2.89 -3.26
C ILE A 84 6.62 1.39 -2.96
N ASP A 85 6.74 1.05 -1.67
CA ASP A 85 6.65 -0.35 -1.25
C ASP A 85 5.22 -0.85 -1.37
N THR A 86 5.08 -2.11 -1.78
CA THR A 86 3.79 -2.80 -1.80
C THR A 86 3.82 -3.93 -0.78
N TYR A 87 2.64 -4.30 -0.28
CA TYR A 87 2.49 -5.33 0.74
C TYR A 87 1.44 -6.34 0.31
N PRO A 88 1.67 -7.64 0.56
CA PRO A 88 0.68 -8.66 0.22
C PRO A 88 -0.62 -8.44 0.98
N VAL A 89 -1.73 -8.67 0.29
CA VAL A 89 -3.07 -8.57 0.86
C VAL A 89 -3.78 -9.89 0.69
N GLN A 90 -4.42 -10.36 1.76
CA GLN A 90 -5.32 -11.51 1.70
C GLN A 90 -6.71 -11.08 2.17
N VAL A 91 -7.71 -11.36 1.35
CA VAL A 91 -9.10 -11.18 1.74
C VAL A 91 -9.61 -12.54 2.21
N ARG A 92 -9.94 -12.62 3.49
CA ARG A 92 -10.46 -13.84 4.13
C ARG A 92 -11.92 -13.65 4.51
N ASP A 93 -12.58 -14.72 4.92
CA ASP A 93 -14.01 -14.66 5.28
C ASP A 93 -14.30 -13.68 6.42
N ASP A 94 -13.36 -13.52 7.35
CA ASP A 94 -13.53 -12.66 8.53
C ASP A 94 -12.91 -11.28 8.37
N GLY A 95 -12.22 -10.99 7.26
CA GLY A 95 -11.63 -9.68 7.08
C GLY A 95 -10.50 -9.62 6.08
N VAL A 96 -9.81 -8.49 6.09
CA VAL A 96 -8.67 -8.20 5.22
C VAL A 96 -7.40 -8.23 6.04
N TYR A 97 -6.39 -8.92 5.52
CA TYR A 97 -5.11 -9.13 6.19
C TYR A 97 -3.96 -8.61 5.34
N ILE A 98 -3.00 -7.97 5.99
CA ILE A 98 -1.78 -7.47 5.36
C ILE A 98 -0.59 -8.30 5.85
N GLY A 99 0.25 -8.76 4.90
CA GLY A 99 1.46 -9.49 5.22
C GLY A 99 2.64 -8.56 5.42
N MET A 100 3.34 -8.75 6.55
CA MET A 100 4.54 -7.99 6.90
C MET A 100 5.68 -8.96 7.16
N LEU A 101 6.88 -8.61 6.71
CA LEU A 101 8.06 -9.41 7.02
C LEU A 101 8.35 -9.37 8.53
N SER A 102 8.62 -10.53 9.11
CA SER A 102 9.08 -10.60 10.49
C SER A 102 10.49 -10.02 10.62
N LEU A 103 10.92 -9.73 11.85
CA LEU A 103 12.28 -9.24 12.08
C LEU A 103 13.33 -10.25 11.57
N ALA A 104 13.13 -11.55 11.82
CA ALA A 104 14.03 -12.59 11.34
C ALA A 104 14.10 -12.63 9.81
N GLU A 105 12.99 -12.47 9.13
CA GLU A 105 12.94 -12.42 7.67
C GLU A 105 13.67 -11.19 7.12
N LYS A 106 13.50 -10.04 7.76
CA LYS A 106 14.21 -8.80 7.37
C LYS A 106 15.72 -8.97 7.52
N ILE A 107 16.17 -9.56 8.61
CA ILE A 107 17.59 -9.82 8.85
C ILE A 107 18.15 -10.75 7.79
N LYS A 108 17.42 -11.81 7.46
CA LYS A 108 17.82 -12.73 6.39
C LYS A 108 18.02 -12.03 5.05
N MET A 109 17.17 -11.09 4.72
CA MET A 109 17.28 -10.35 3.47
C MET A 109 18.51 -9.46 3.41
N LEU A 110 18.98 -8.96 4.55
CA LEU A 110 20.16 -8.11 4.61
C LEU A 110 21.46 -8.86 4.31
N PHE A 111 21.47 -10.17 4.52
CA PHE A 111 22.66 -11.00 4.38
C PHE A 111 22.64 -11.90 3.14
N LYS A 112 21.83 -11.59 2.20
CA LYS A 112 21.79 -12.30 0.91
C LYS A 112 22.87 -11.82 -0.01
#